data_8c34d059b6c2d3cbb21f17e8fc584cef
#
_entry.id   8c34d059b6c2d3cbb21f17e8fc584cef
#
_cell.length_a   1.000
_cell.length_b   1.000
_cell.length_c   1.000
_cell.angle_alpha   90.00
_cell.angle_beta   90.00
_cell.angle_gamma   90.00
#
_symmetry.space_group_name_H-M   'P 1'
#
loop_
_entity.id
_entity.type
_entity.pdbx_description
1 polymer ?
#
loop_
_entity_poly.entity_id
_entity_poly.type
_entity_poly.pdbx_seq_one_letter_code
_entity_poly.pdbx_strand_id
1 'polypeptide(L)'
;MMAVHGIKHLVLLGLGRAHIQVLRGLADIRPADLHLTVIAPRPQALMSPMVPGFVAGHYTLAQCQMPLDGLLERSGAHFVAGSVAAIDAHAQRVTLASGDTVAWDWLGFAARWLHVVT
;
A
#
# COMPACT_ATOMS: atom_id res chain seq x y z
N MET A 1 23.91 21.41 4.05
CA MET A 1 23.53 21.24 3.94
C MET A 1 22.80 20.69 3.89
N MET A 2 22.53 20.35 3.84
CA MET A 2 22.00 19.85 3.78
C MET A 2 21.07 19.34 3.74
N ALA A 3 21.40 19.08 4.10
CA ALA A 3 20.30 18.35 4.40
C ALA A 3 19.14 18.57 3.63
N VAL A 4 19.37 19.08 2.77
CA VAL A 4 18.42 19.24 1.89
C VAL A 4 17.89 18.04 1.30
N HIS A 5 18.40 16.94 1.65
CA HIS A 5 17.92 15.74 1.15
C HIS A 5 16.58 15.38 1.70
N GLY A 6 15.92 16.07 2.32
CA GLY A 6 14.62 15.84 2.67
C GLY A 6 14.14 14.41 2.77
N ILE A 7 13.05 14.18 3.40
CA ILE A 7 12.41 12.88 3.51
C ILE A 7 11.83 12.51 2.15
N LYS A 8 12.12 11.30 1.69
CA LYS A 8 11.52 10.77 0.47
C LYS A 8 10.23 10.04 0.81
N HIS A 9 9.25 10.17 -0.06
CA HIS A 9 7.96 9.53 0.11
C HIS A 9 7.84 8.30 -0.78
N LEU A 10 7.66 7.15 -0.17
CA LEU A 10 7.29 5.92 -0.87
C LEU A 10 5.82 5.65 -0.63
N VAL A 11 5.04 5.57 -1.69
CA VAL A 11 3.62 5.27 -1.62
C VAL A 11 3.37 3.92 -2.25
N LEU A 12 2.74 3.02 -1.50
CA LEU A 12 2.37 1.70 -1.98
C LEU A 12 0.87 1.64 -2.17
N LEU A 13 0.44 1.32 -3.38
CA LEU A 13 -0.97 1.19 -3.72
C LEU A 13 -1.35 -0.28 -3.65
N GLY A 14 -2.15 -0.62 -2.66
CA GLY A 14 -2.60 -1.98 -2.42
C GLY A 14 -1.67 -2.78 -1.54
N LEU A 15 -2.19 -3.87 -0.99
CA LEU A 15 -1.46 -4.76 -0.10
C LEU A 15 -1.31 -6.13 -0.75
N GLY A 16 -0.56 -6.19 -1.84
CA GLY A 16 -0.22 -7.43 -2.51
C GLY A 16 1.04 -8.05 -1.92
N ARG A 17 1.37 -9.25 -2.39
CA ARG A 17 2.51 -10.02 -1.87
C ARG A 17 3.83 -9.24 -1.95
N ALA A 18 4.08 -8.55 -3.06
CA ALA A 18 5.31 -7.79 -3.22
C ALA A 18 5.41 -6.67 -2.20
N HIS A 19 4.30 -5.97 -1.94
CA HIS A 19 4.29 -4.89 -0.97
C HIS A 19 4.43 -5.39 0.46
N ILE A 20 3.91 -6.57 0.76
CA ILE A 20 4.12 -7.19 2.07
C ILE A 20 5.60 -7.45 2.31
N GLN A 21 6.33 -7.91 1.30
CA GLN A 21 7.78 -8.11 1.42
C GLN A 21 8.52 -6.79 1.62
N VAL A 22 8.09 -5.73 0.94
CA VAL A 22 8.66 -4.39 1.15
C VAL A 22 8.43 -3.95 2.59
N LEU A 23 7.21 -4.13 3.11
CA LEU A 23 6.88 -3.76 4.48
C LEU A 23 7.72 -4.53 5.48
N ARG A 24 7.93 -5.82 5.26
CA ARG A 24 8.77 -6.64 6.14
C ARG A 24 10.21 -6.14 6.17
N GLY A 25 10.76 -5.83 5.00
CA GLY A 25 12.11 -5.28 4.92
C GLY A 25 12.24 -3.94 5.62
N LEU A 26 11.27 -3.06 5.43
CA LEU A 26 11.27 -1.74 6.06
C LEU A 26 11.02 -1.82 7.57
N ALA A 27 10.29 -2.82 8.04
CA ALA A 27 10.09 -3.04 9.47
C ALA A 27 11.41 -3.37 10.16
N ASP A 28 12.32 -4.06 9.48
CA ASP A 28 13.62 -4.41 10.02
C ASP A 28 14.59 -3.23 10.00
N ILE A 29 14.56 -2.44 8.92
CA ILE A 29 15.54 -1.37 8.71
C ILE A 29 15.05 -0.03 9.23
N ARG A 30 13.78 0.31 8.96
CA ARG A 30 13.14 1.58 9.35
C ARG A 30 14.02 2.81 9.04
N PRO A 31 14.31 3.07 7.78
CA PRO A 31 15.14 4.21 7.42
C PRO A 31 14.49 5.53 7.86
N ALA A 32 15.30 6.39 8.49
CA ALA A 32 14.80 7.63 9.08
C ALA A 32 14.41 8.68 8.04
N ASP A 33 14.97 8.57 6.85
CA ASP A 33 14.71 9.53 5.78
C ASP A 33 13.65 9.04 4.79
N LEU A 34 12.89 8.03 5.15
CA LEU A 34 11.82 7.49 4.32
C LEU A 34 10.47 7.67 5.01
N HIS A 35 9.53 8.31 4.32
CA HIS A 35 8.14 8.35 4.74
C HIS A 35 7.37 7.34 3.90
N LEU A 36 6.72 6.40 4.57
CA LEU A 36 6.03 5.29 3.93
C LEU A 36 4.53 5.46 4.09
N THR A 37 3.80 5.46 2.99
CA THR A 37 2.33 5.50 2.99
C THR A 37 1.81 4.30 2.22
N VAL A 38 0.82 3.63 2.80
CA VAL A 38 0.13 2.52 2.13
C VAL A 38 -1.33 2.92 1.95
N ILE A 39 -1.80 2.82 0.72
CA ILE A 39 -3.18 3.15 0.39
C ILE A 39 -3.88 1.87 -0.04
N ALA A 40 -4.89 1.47 0.70
CA ALA A 40 -5.70 0.29 0.40
C ALA A 40 -7.07 0.46 1.06
N PRO A 41 -8.11 -0.24 0.57
CA PRO A 41 -9.42 -0.14 1.20
C PRO A 41 -9.42 -0.60 2.66
N ARG A 42 -8.62 -1.61 2.98
CA ARG A 42 -8.52 -2.17 4.33
C ARG A 42 -7.07 -2.60 4.62
N PRO A 43 -6.66 -2.62 5.90
CA PRO A 43 -5.32 -3.05 6.28
C PRO A 43 -5.20 -4.58 6.31
N GLN A 44 -5.61 -5.23 5.23
CA GLN A 44 -5.69 -6.68 5.12
C GLN A 44 -5.27 -7.10 3.71
N ALA A 45 -4.68 -8.27 3.61
CA ALA A 45 -4.36 -8.88 2.32
C ALA A 45 -5.18 -10.15 2.14
N LEU A 46 -5.66 -10.37 0.92
CA LEU A 46 -6.32 -11.60 0.55
C LEU A 46 -5.26 -12.67 0.29
N MET A 47 -5.41 -13.81 0.96
CA MET A 47 -4.50 -14.94 0.74
C MET A 47 -4.95 -15.70 -0.51
N SER A 48 -4.35 -15.38 -1.63
CA SER A 48 -4.74 -15.92 -2.94
C SER A 48 -4.81 -17.46 -2.99
N PRO A 49 -3.92 -18.21 -2.34
CA PRO A 49 -4.01 -19.67 -2.36
C PRO A 49 -5.29 -20.22 -1.71
N MET A 50 -5.97 -19.43 -0.89
CA MET A 50 -7.20 -19.86 -0.24
C MET A 50 -8.46 -19.53 -1.04
N VAL A 51 -8.34 -18.78 -2.14
CA VAL A 51 -9.49 -18.35 -2.93
C VAL A 51 -10.29 -19.53 -3.51
N PRO A 52 -9.65 -20.55 -4.10
CA PRO A 52 -10.42 -21.70 -4.60
C PRO A 52 -11.24 -22.38 -3.51
N GLY A 53 -10.69 -22.50 -2.29
CA GLY A 53 -11.42 -23.08 -1.18
C GLY A 53 -12.60 -22.22 -0.75
N PHE A 54 -12.43 -20.88 -0.79
CA PHE A 54 -13.52 -19.96 -0.51
C PHE A 54 -14.65 -20.11 -1.51
N VAL A 55 -14.33 -20.18 -2.79
CA VAL A 55 -15.33 -20.35 -3.85
C VAL A 55 -16.06 -21.69 -3.69
N ALA A 56 -15.35 -22.72 -3.25
CA ALA A 56 -15.93 -24.04 -3.02
C ALA A 56 -16.70 -24.15 -1.68
N GLY A 57 -16.69 -23.09 -0.87
CA GLY A 57 -17.40 -23.08 0.40
C GLY A 57 -16.65 -23.66 1.58
N HIS A 58 -15.35 -23.94 1.41
CA HIS A 58 -14.52 -24.50 2.49
C HIS A 58 -14.05 -23.45 3.49
N TYR A 59 -13.93 -22.19 3.06
CA TYR A 59 -13.46 -21.09 3.89
C TYR A 59 -14.41 -19.91 3.82
N THR A 60 -14.51 -19.16 4.92
CA THR A 60 -15.18 -17.87 4.90
C THR A 60 -14.24 -16.82 4.32
N LEU A 61 -14.80 -15.69 3.89
CA LEU A 61 -13.98 -14.59 3.38
C LEU A 61 -12.99 -14.12 4.46
N ALA A 62 -13.45 -14.05 5.71
CA ALA A 62 -12.59 -13.63 6.81
C ALA A 62 -11.39 -14.56 7.00
N GLN A 63 -11.57 -15.87 6.76
CA GLN A 63 -10.46 -16.82 6.85
C GLN A 63 -9.43 -16.63 5.75
N CYS A 64 -9.83 -16.06 4.61
CA CYS A 64 -8.95 -15.80 3.48
C CYS A 64 -8.21 -14.47 3.60
N GLN A 65 -8.55 -13.66 4.58
CA GLN A 65 -7.96 -12.33 4.78
C GLN A 65 -6.93 -12.38 5.89
N MET A 66 -5.75 -11.80 5.62
CA MET A 66 -4.68 -11.70 6.59
C MET A 66 -4.59 -10.26 7.09
N PRO A 67 -4.83 -10.01 8.37
CA PRO A 67 -4.68 -8.64 8.90
C PRO A 67 -3.21 -8.25 8.91
N LEU A 68 -2.96 -7.01 8.51
CA LEU A 68 -1.60 -6.48 8.38
C LEU A 68 -1.33 -5.28 9.30
N ASP A 69 -2.22 -5.03 10.26
CA ASP A 69 -2.09 -3.90 11.18
C ASP A 69 -0.75 -3.89 11.90
N GLY A 70 -0.33 -5.03 12.41
CA GLY A 70 0.94 -5.15 13.13
C GLY A 70 2.13 -4.87 12.25
N LEU A 71 2.11 -5.35 11.01
CA LEU A 71 3.20 -5.13 10.07
C LEU A 71 3.26 -3.66 9.63
N LEU A 72 2.11 -3.06 9.38
CA LEU A 72 2.03 -1.64 9.04
C LEU A 72 2.62 -0.78 10.16
N GLU A 73 2.30 -1.11 11.40
CA GLU A 73 2.84 -0.39 12.55
C GLU A 73 4.34 -0.58 12.66
N ARG A 74 4.82 -1.83 12.57
CA ARG A 74 6.26 -2.12 12.69
C ARG A 74 7.09 -1.47 11.58
N SER A 75 6.53 -1.37 10.37
CA SER A 75 7.23 -0.73 9.25
C SER A 75 7.20 0.80 9.33
N GLY A 76 6.42 1.36 10.25
CA GLY A 76 6.25 2.79 10.35
C GLY A 76 5.38 3.38 9.26
N ALA A 77 4.57 2.56 8.61
CA ALA A 77 3.72 3.00 7.51
C ALA A 77 2.56 3.85 8.00
N HIS A 78 2.28 4.91 7.26
CA HIS A 78 1.04 5.64 7.41
C HIS A 78 0.00 4.97 6.52
N PHE A 79 -1.03 4.40 7.12
CA PHE A 79 -2.08 3.71 6.37
C PHE A 79 -3.20 4.67 6.03
N VAL A 80 -3.55 4.73 4.75
CA VAL A 80 -4.68 5.52 4.27
C VAL A 80 -5.72 4.55 3.71
N ALA A 81 -6.87 4.48 4.39
CA ALA A 81 -7.98 3.66 3.92
C ALA A 81 -8.67 4.39 2.79
N GLY A 82 -8.71 3.77 1.62
CA GLY A 82 -9.36 4.39 0.48
C GLY A 82 -9.07 3.67 -0.81
N SER A 83 -9.72 4.15 -1.85
CA SER A 83 -9.55 3.64 -3.21
C SER A 83 -8.92 4.70 -4.08
N VAL A 84 -8.07 4.28 -4.99
CA VAL A 84 -7.41 5.18 -5.93
C VAL A 84 -8.37 5.50 -7.07
N ALA A 85 -8.60 6.78 -7.32
CA ALA A 85 -9.42 7.24 -8.44
C ALA A 85 -8.56 7.55 -9.67
N ALA A 86 -7.38 8.13 -9.47
CA ALA A 86 -6.50 8.51 -10.57
C ALA A 86 -5.06 8.63 -10.11
N ILE A 87 -4.14 8.48 -11.06
CA ILE A 87 -2.71 8.69 -10.83
C ILE A 87 -2.22 9.68 -11.87
N ASP A 88 -1.60 10.75 -11.42
CA ASP A 88 -0.97 11.73 -12.29
C ASP A 88 0.55 11.55 -12.19
N ALA A 89 1.13 10.94 -13.21
CA ALA A 89 2.55 10.63 -13.23
C ALA A 89 3.42 11.89 -13.35
N HIS A 90 2.94 12.91 -14.03
CA HIS A 90 3.69 14.16 -14.19
C HIS A 90 3.76 14.93 -12.87
N ALA A 91 2.63 15.04 -12.18
CA ALA A 91 2.59 15.74 -10.91
C ALA A 91 3.04 14.87 -9.75
N GLN A 92 3.24 13.58 -9.98
CA GLN A 92 3.57 12.58 -8.96
C GLN A 92 2.57 12.62 -7.81
N ARG A 93 1.31 12.49 -8.16
CA ARG A 93 0.20 12.51 -7.19
C ARG A 93 -0.80 11.42 -7.47
N VAL A 94 -1.31 10.85 -6.39
CA VAL A 94 -2.44 9.92 -6.42
C VAL A 94 -3.66 10.66 -5.92
N THR A 95 -4.77 10.56 -6.64
CA THR A 95 -6.04 11.10 -6.20
C THR A 95 -6.92 9.95 -5.73
N LEU A 96 -7.43 10.07 -4.51
CA LEU A 96 -8.31 9.06 -3.93
C LEU A 96 -9.76 9.35 -4.34
N ALA A 97 -10.61 8.34 -4.19
CA ALA A 97 -12.04 8.49 -4.47
C ALA A 97 -12.69 9.58 -3.63
N SER A 98 -12.12 9.86 -2.46
CA SER A 98 -12.59 10.94 -1.59
C SER A 98 -12.24 12.33 -2.09
N GLY A 99 -11.36 12.43 -3.07
CA GLY A 99 -10.85 13.70 -3.57
C GLY A 99 -9.51 14.11 -2.98
N ASP A 100 -9.06 13.44 -1.93
CA ASP A 100 -7.77 13.72 -1.33
C ASP A 100 -6.63 13.31 -2.27
N THR A 101 -5.50 13.97 -2.15
CA THR A 101 -4.32 13.65 -2.96
C THR A 101 -3.13 13.30 -2.10
N VAL A 102 -2.28 12.41 -2.62
CA VAL A 102 -1.05 11.99 -1.94
C VAL A 102 0.09 12.12 -2.94
N ALA A 103 1.14 12.83 -2.55
CA ALA A 103 2.32 13.00 -3.38
C ALA A 103 3.32 11.87 -3.11
N TRP A 104 4.13 11.52 -4.11
CA TRP A 104 5.14 10.48 -3.95
C TRP A 104 6.46 10.85 -4.63
N ASP A 105 7.54 10.26 -4.14
CA ASP A 105 8.81 10.20 -4.85
C ASP A 105 8.93 8.85 -5.57
N TRP A 106 8.47 7.78 -4.92
CA TRP A 106 8.39 6.45 -5.51
C TRP A 106 7.00 5.86 -5.28
N LEU A 107 6.49 5.16 -6.28
CA LEU A 107 5.14 4.60 -6.24
C LEU A 107 5.19 3.11 -6.59
N GLY A 108 4.67 2.28 -5.70
CA GLY A 108 4.52 0.85 -5.95
C GLY A 108 3.08 0.49 -6.24
N PHE A 109 2.88 -0.43 -7.18
CA PHE A 109 1.56 -0.90 -7.58
C PHE A 109 1.37 -2.35 -7.17
N ALA A 110 0.30 -2.63 -6.43
CA ALA A 110 -0.14 -3.99 -6.18
C ALA A 110 -1.65 -4.11 -6.37
N ALA A 111 -2.26 -3.08 -6.97
CA ALA A 111 -3.68 -3.06 -7.26
C ALA A 111 -3.92 -3.55 -8.68
N ARG A 112 -5.02 -4.26 -8.88
CA ARG A 112 -5.35 -4.81 -10.19
C ARG A 112 -6.02 -3.82 -11.11
N TRP A 113 -6.68 -2.83 -10.54
CA TRP A 113 -7.51 -1.90 -11.31
C TRP A 113 -7.07 -0.49 -11.03
N LEU A 114 -6.36 0.10 -11.95
CA LEU A 114 -5.89 1.47 -11.86
C LEU A 114 -6.13 2.19 -13.18
N HIS A 115 -6.59 3.43 -13.06
CA HIS A 115 -6.62 4.35 -14.18
C HIS A 115 -5.44 5.30 -14.02
N VAL A 116 -4.54 5.28 -14.99
CA VAL A 116 -3.38 6.17 -14.99
C VAL A 116 -3.72 7.36 -15.86
N VAL A 117 -3.56 8.53 -15.28
CA VAL A 117 -3.76 9.80 -16.00
C VAL A 117 -2.39 10.37 -16.30
N THR A 118 -2.14 10.58 -17.55
CA THR A 118 -0.86 11.13 -18.00
C THR A 118 -0.99 12.59 -18.44
#